data_01ef4444df133304bd16f71bf15a2fb7
#
_entry.id   01ef4444df133304bd16f71bf15a2fb7
#
_cell.length_a   1.000
_cell.length_b   1.000
_cell.length_c   1.000
_cell.angle_alpha   90.00
_cell.angle_beta   90.00
_cell.angle_gamma   90.00
#
_symmetry.space_group_name_H-M   'P 1'
#
loop_
_entity.id
_entity.type
_entity.pdbx_description
1 polymer ?
#
loop_
_entity_poly.entity_id
_entity_poly.type
_entity_poly.pdbx_seq_one_letter_code
_entity_poly.pdbx_strand_id
1 'polypeptide(L)'
;PDDEHVPVLRLFAVDVTNGQLQKAEYPPIPLLLYGLGTGFFDTGLCWWSADNRRAFFIDAPRDSRIVRVVEWDTQTGTTRVVIEETDEVTVRLRHGWFNKPLIAPLPDTDELIWFSERSGWGHLYLYDLTSGELKHRITGGATSSEEPSADEESSANKDGEWLVRDILHVDEEKRELLLQTAGRDSNINPYYRDICKVNIDSGTLTPLVTGNFEYVVHQPGDMNTGCHMTTPGYGSTSSSSPCGVSPSGHYLVTTHSRVDTVPVSVLIDRNGREILSIETMDVSGLPNDWQWPEPVTLKGSDNTTDICAVVFRPPDFSPEQSYPVVDFTSSTRSFNALQIGSFTNNAFQGFNYIGAAALATLGFIVVVINGRGTANRNKAFSTHHYGDHAFTSDFTDRIAGLRQLAERYPYMDLDRVGLSADENPCSNAIYGSLLYSDFYKVTVIHCLMDPRFWDSSLSEAFEISMSPTTPPKTPYPEDCVDAFNGKLLLMQGMNRFAPIQPHFLLTDALIKANKDFDMVCDPDLSHAISTYGQRREWDYLVTHLQGNEPPKQFHLTRSVDLIGW
;
A
#
# COMPACT_ATOMS: atom_id res chain seq x y z
N PRO A 1 23.71 2.32 8.12
CA PRO A 1 23.47 3.78 8.23
C PRO A 1 24.73 4.59 8.01
N ASP A 2 25.92 4.05 8.32
CA ASP A 2 27.19 4.75 8.25
C ASP A 2 28.02 4.39 7.00
N ASP A 3 27.41 3.81 5.99
CA ASP A 3 28.11 3.46 4.75
C ASP A 3 28.36 4.73 3.92
N GLU A 4 29.64 5.10 3.78
CA GLU A 4 30.07 6.23 2.96
C GLU A 4 29.96 5.94 1.44
N HIS A 5 29.66 4.69 1.06
CA HIS A 5 29.62 4.21 -0.31
C HIS A 5 28.22 3.79 -0.75
N VAL A 6 27.31 4.76 -0.82
CA VAL A 6 25.99 4.54 -1.39
C VAL A 6 25.97 4.75 -2.91
N PRO A 7 25.20 3.98 -3.68
CA PRO A 7 24.98 4.28 -5.09
C PRO A 7 24.37 5.67 -5.26
N VAL A 8 24.90 6.44 -6.22
CA VAL A 8 24.42 7.79 -6.51
C VAL A 8 24.14 7.97 -7.99
N LEU A 9 23.10 8.74 -8.29
CA LEU A 9 22.75 9.19 -9.63
C LEU A 9 23.45 10.50 -9.95
N ARG A 10 23.89 10.64 -11.21
CA ARG A 10 24.35 11.90 -11.79
C ARG A 10 23.65 12.09 -13.12
N LEU A 11 23.12 13.26 -13.35
CA LEU A 11 22.32 13.56 -14.52
C LEU A 11 23.19 14.17 -15.63
N PHE A 12 23.01 13.66 -16.83
CA PHE A 12 23.66 14.15 -18.05
C PHE A 12 22.64 14.30 -19.18
N ALA A 13 22.69 15.41 -19.89
CA ALA A 13 22.02 15.58 -21.17
C ALA A 13 22.98 15.31 -22.31
N VAL A 14 22.52 14.71 -23.39
CA VAL A 14 23.30 14.45 -24.61
C VAL A 14 22.64 15.17 -25.77
N ASP A 15 23.37 16.03 -26.43
CA ASP A 15 22.96 16.55 -27.73
C ASP A 15 23.12 15.44 -28.78
N VAL A 16 22.00 14.92 -29.27
CA VAL A 16 21.98 13.78 -30.19
C VAL A 16 22.54 14.14 -31.59
N THR A 17 22.70 15.42 -31.89
CA THR A 17 23.23 15.87 -33.19
C THR A 17 24.74 15.86 -33.25
N ASN A 18 25.43 16.09 -32.15
CA ASN A 18 26.88 16.21 -32.07
C ASN A 18 27.54 15.32 -31.00
N GLY A 19 26.72 14.64 -30.14
CA GLY A 19 27.21 13.78 -29.08
C GLY A 19 27.78 14.54 -27.86
N GLN A 20 27.59 15.84 -27.76
CA GLN A 20 28.07 16.63 -26.64
C GLN A 20 27.30 16.32 -25.38
N LEU A 21 28.04 16.09 -24.28
CA LEU A 21 27.51 15.82 -22.96
C LEU A 21 27.49 17.10 -22.12
N GLN A 22 26.34 17.41 -21.54
CA GLN A 22 26.20 18.44 -20.52
C GLN A 22 25.81 17.77 -19.19
N LYS A 23 26.61 18.00 -18.17
CA LYS A 23 26.33 17.52 -16.81
C LYS A 23 25.50 18.53 -16.04
N ALA A 24 24.52 18.06 -15.26
CA ALA A 24 23.82 18.92 -14.31
C ALA A 24 24.77 19.35 -13.16
N GLU A 25 24.79 20.63 -12.86
CA GLU A 25 25.50 21.21 -11.71
C GLU A 25 24.68 21.01 -10.43
N TYR A 26 24.46 19.75 -10.10
CA TYR A 26 23.71 19.33 -8.91
C TYR A 26 24.49 18.26 -8.14
N PRO A 27 24.42 18.22 -6.80
CA PRO A 27 25.02 17.15 -6.00
C PRO A 27 24.56 15.77 -6.50
N PRO A 28 25.40 14.74 -6.38
CA PRO A 28 24.97 13.38 -6.68
C PRO A 28 23.77 13.00 -5.80
N ILE A 29 22.70 12.51 -6.43
CA ILE A 29 21.47 12.13 -5.74
C ILE A 29 21.63 10.68 -5.27
N PRO A 30 21.44 10.36 -3.99
CA PRO A 30 21.38 8.98 -3.54
C PRO A 30 20.31 8.22 -4.35
N LEU A 31 20.66 7.01 -4.80
CA LEU A 31 19.74 6.20 -5.60
C LEU A 31 18.52 5.82 -4.76
N LEU A 32 17.41 6.44 -5.03
CA LEU A 32 16.11 6.03 -4.52
C LEU A 32 15.47 5.09 -5.53
N LEU A 33 15.16 3.88 -5.11
CA LEU A 33 14.38 2.94 -5.91
C LEU A 33 12.89 3.33 -5.85
N TYR A 34 12.52 4.42 -6.48
CA TYR A 34 11.13 4.72 -6.79
C TYR A 34 10.65 3.83 -7.93
N GLY A 35 10.36 2.59 -7.62
CA GLY A 35 9.92 1.58 -8.56
C GLY A 35 11.05 0.61 -8.93
N LEU A 36 10.92 -0.62 -8.52
CA LEU A 36 11.75 -1.72 -8.99
C LEU A 36 11.57 -1.84 -10.50
N GLY A 37 12.63 -1.58 -11.24
CA GLY A 37 12.72 -1.87 -12.67
C GLY A 37 12.20 -0.82 -13.64
N THR A 38 11.69 0.32 -13.20
CA THR A 38 11.38 1.44 -14.07
C THR A 38 12.52 2.44 -14.06
N GLY A 39 12.91 2.93 -15.22
CA GLY A 39 13.89 4.00 -15.29
C GLY A 39 13.38 5.26 -14.60
N PHE A 40 14.28 6.10 -14.14
CA PHE A 40 14.00 7.39 -13.49
C PHE A 40 12.97 8.24 -14.26
N PHE A 41 12.91 8.11 -15.57
CA PHE A 41 11.99 8.83 -16.45
C PHE A 41 10.59 8.19 -16.54
N ASP A 42 10.46 6.90 -16.34
CA ASP A 42 9.18 6.19 -16.44
C ASP A 42 8.27 6.39 -15.22
N THR A 43 8.83 6.91 -14.13
CA THR A 43 8.09 7.12 -12.86
C THR A 43 7.43 8.49 -12.76
N GLY A 44 7.60 9.37 -13.77
CA GLY A 44 7.14 10.76 -13.70
C GLY A 44 8.02 11.66 -12.81
N LEU A 45 9.16 11.17 -12.36
CA LEU A 45 10.09 11.93 -11.51
C LEU A 45 11.04 12.84 -12.31
N CYS A 46 10.96 12.81 -13.62
CA CYS A 46 11.71 13.71 -14.51
C CYS A 46 10.89 14.02 -15.76
N TRP A 47 10.89 15.26 -16.19
CA TRP A 47 10.15 15.72 -17.39
C TRP A 47 10.86 16.89 -18.05
N TRP A 48 10.47 17.19 -19.28
CA TRP A 48 10.98 18.31 -20.06
C TRP A 48 9.99 19.47 -20.06
N SER A 49 10.52 20.71 -20.14
CA SER A 49 9.71 21.88 -20.53
C SER A 49 9.24 21.77 -21.98
N ALA A 50 8.19 22.53 -22.33
CA ALA A 50 7.65 22.51 -23.70
C ALA A 50 8.69 22.89 -24.77
N ASP A 51 9.64 23.75 -24.45
CA ASP A 51 10.73 24.16 -25.36
C ASP A 51 11.89 23.17 -25.44
N ASN A 52 11.84 22.05 -24.70
CA ASN A 52 12.88 21.03 -24.60
C ASN A 52 14.29 21.56 -24.20
N ARG A 53 14.34 22.71 -23.55
CA ARG A 53 15.58 23.32 -23.06
C ARG A 53 15.83 23.01 -21.60
N ARG A 54 14.77 23.02 -20.80
CA ARG A 54 14.85 22.73 -19.38
C ARG A 54 14.35 21.31 -19.12
N ALA A 55 15.05 20.61 -18.25
CA ALA A 55 14.55 19.38 -17.63
C ALA A 55 14.25 19.65 -16.16
N PHE A 56 13.24 19.00 -15.64
CA PHE A 56 12.90 19.02 -14.23
C PHE A 56 13.06 17.62 -13.65
N PHE A 57 13.49 17.53 -12.42
CA PHE A 57 13.57 16.26 -11.71
C PHE A 57 13.23 16.42 -10.22
N ILE A 58 12.81 15.32 -9.61
CA ILE A 58 12.55 15.24 -8.19
C ILE A 58 13.82 14.79 -7.48
N ASP A 59 14.25 15.56 -6.47
CA ASP A 59 15.23 15.16 -5.47
C ASP A 59 14.52 14.88 -4.15
N ALA A 60 14.58 13.62 -3.72
CA ALA A 60 14.02 13.17 -2.45
C ALA A 60 15.15 12.48 -1.65
N PRO A 61 15.72 13.15 -0.65
CA PRO A 61 16.72 12.57 0.24
C PRO A 61 16.20 11.34 0.99
N ARG A 62 17.13 10.54 1.50
CA ARG A 62 16.85 9.25 2.13
C ARG A 62 15.91 9.29 3.32
N ASP A 63 15.82 10.39 4.05
CA ASP A 63 14.91 10.54 5.18
C ASP A 63 13.49 10.95 4.74
N SER A 64 13.30 11.24 3.46
CA SER A 64 12.03 11.66 2.86
C SER A 64 11.35 12.84 3.57
N ARG A 65 12.09 13.60 4.40
CA ARG A 65 11.56 14.78 5.10
C ARG A 65 11.63 16.05 4.28
N ILE A 66 12.38 16.00 3.20
CA ILE A 66 12.52 17.09 2.25
C ILE A 66 12.38 16.51 0.85
N VAL A 67 11.53 17.09 0.03
CA VAL A 67 11.42 16.74 -1.39
C VAL A 67 11.50 18.01 -2.21
N ARG A 68 12.29 17.98 -3.28
CA ARG A 68 12.53 19.14 -4.14
C ARG A 68 12.16 18.85 -5.58
N VAL A 69 11.64 19.86 -6.25
CA VAL A 69 11.63 19.96 -7.71
C VAL A 69 12.81 20.81 -8.12
N VAL A 70 13.68 20.26 -8.95
CA VAL A 70 14.88 20.93 -9.45
C VAL A 70 14.76 21.16 -10.94
N GLU A 71 14.90 22.40 -11.36
CA GLU A 71 15.04 22.79 -12.76
C GLU A 71 16.51 22.68 -13.18
N TRP A 72 16.74 22.20 -14.36
CA TRP A 72 18.04 22.07 -14.99
C TRP A 72 18.04 22.64 -16.39
N ASP A 73 18.81 23.71 -16.66
CA ASP A 73 19.11 24.18 -18.01
C ASP A 73 20.12 23.23 -18.66
N THR A 74 19.66 22.47 -19.62
CA THR A 74 20.46 21.41 -20.24
C THR A 74 21.52 21.93 -21.20
N GLN A 75 21.54 23.22 -21.53
CA GLN A 75 22.57 23.86 -22.36
C GLN A 75 23.73 24.36 -21.50
N THR A 76 23.45 24.93 -20.34
CA THR A 76 24.46 25.51 -19.46
C THR A 76 24.93 24.54 -18.39
N GLY A 77 24.09 23.62 -17.99
CA GLY A 77 24.32 22.71 -16.84
C GLY A 77 23.80 23.28 -15.53
N THR A 78 23.39 24.54 -15.49
CA THR A 78 22.96 25.20 -14.24
C THR A 78 21.66 24.60 -13.72
N THR A 79 21.55 24.51 -12.39
CA THR A 79 20.36 23.98 -11.72
C THR A 79 19.81 24.98 -10.72
N ARG A 80 18.49 24.91 -10.48
CA ARG A 80 17.77 25.74 -9.52
C ARG A 80 16.71 24.89 -8.81
N VAL A 81 16.65 24.96 -7.48
CA VAL A 81 15.49 24.41 -6.74
C VAL A 81 14.29 25.32 -7.00
N VAL A 82 13.22 24.73 -7.53
CA VAL A 82 11.98 25.45 -7.87
C VAL A 82 10.96 25.31 -6.75
N ILE A 83 10.78 24.10 -6.24
CA ILE A 83 9.85 23.79 -5.15
C ILE A 83 10.62 23.01 -4.10
N GLU A 84 10.42 23.33 -2.85
CA GLU A 84 10.89 22.55 -1.71
C GLU A 84 9.71 22.35 -0.75
N GLU A 85 9.41 21.10 -0.44
CA GLU A 85 8.46 20.73 0.61
C GLU A 85 9.18 20.00 1.72
N THR A 86 8.88 20.37 2.95
CA THR A 86 9.47 19.78 4.16
C THR A 86 8.39 19.29 5.10
N ASP A 87 8.71 18.26 5.87
CA ASP A 87 7.81 17.70 6.88
C ASP A 87 8.61 17.10 8.03
N GLU A 88 8.08 17.11 9.23
CA GLU A 88 8.73 16.55 10.41
C GLU A 88 8.83 15.02 10.35
N VAL A 89 7.88 14.40 9.64
CA VAL A 89 7.76 12.94 9.55
C VAL A 89 8.21 12.45 8.18
N THR A 90 7.49 12.82 7.12
CA THR A 90 7.79 12.42 5.74
C THR A 90 6.97 13.22 4.74
N VAL A 91 7.57 13.59 3.63
CA VAL A 91 6.90 14.12 2.45
C VAL A 91 6.63 12.96 1.51
N ARG A 92 5.36 12.65 1.25
CA ARG A 92 4.95 11.59 0.32
C ARG A 92 4.41 12.19 -0.96
N LEU A 93 4.78 11.59 -2.09
CA LEU A 93 4.24 11.92 -3.42
C LEU A 93 3.22 10.89 -3.91
N ARG A 94 2.96 9.84 -3.12
CA ARG A 94 2.08 8.72 -3.44
C ARG A 94 1.58 8.04 -2.17
N HIS A 95 0.48 7.30 -2.25
CA HIS A 95 -0.11 6.64 -1.08
C HIS A 95 0.54 5.32 -0.68
N GLY A 96 1.15 4.65 -1.62
CA GLY A 96 1.80 3.36 -1.39
C GLY A 96 2.93 3.13 -2.38
N TRP A 97 3.78 2.18 -2.06
CA TRP A 97 5.02 1.95 -2.80
C TRP A 97 4.81 1.65 -4.29
N PHE A 98 3.76 0.91 -4.62
CA PHE A 98 3.45 0.54 -6.00
C PHE A 98 2.54 1.54 -6.74
N ASN A 99 2.19 2.66 -6.10
CA ASN A 99 1.46 3.72 -6.78
C ASN A 99 2.44 4.63 -7.54
N LYS A 100 2.01 5.15 -8.67
CA LYS A 100 2.74 6.23 -9.33
C LYS A 100 2.71 7.50 -8.46
N PRO A 101 3.71 8.38 -8.57
CA PRO A 101 3.65 9.70 -7.96
C PRO A 101 2.43 10.49 -8.45
N LEU A 102 1.75 11.17 -7.54
CA LEU A 102 0.57 11.98 -7.84
C LEU A 102 1.01 13.40 -8.21
N ILE A 103 1.84 13.51 -9.23
CA ILE A 103 2.30 14.77 -9.79
C ILE A 103 1.99 14.79 -11.29
N ALA A 104 1.69 15.97 -11.83
CA ALA A 104 1.45 16.12 -13.26
C ALA A 104 2.01 17.47 -13.75
N PRO A 105 3.06 17.46 -14.57
CA PRO A 105 3.52 18.65 -15.26
C PRO A 105 2.48 19.14 -16.26
N LEU A 106 2.36 20.47 -16.39
CA LEU A 106 1.56 21.17 -17.39
C LEU A 106 2.54 22.00 -18.24
N PRO A 107 3.16 21.39 -19.27
CA PRO A 107 4.26 22.03 -20.01
C PRO A 107 3.82 23.28 -20.77
N ASP A 108 2.57 23.32 -21.26
CA ASP A 108 2.07 24.45 -22.06
C ASP A 108 1.93 25.75 -21.25
N THR A 109 1.73 25.63 -19.94
CA THR A 109 1.58 26.75 -19.01
C THR A 109 2.76 26.92 -18.03
N ASP A 110 3.76 26.05 -18.12
CA ASP A 110 4.92 26.02 -17.21
C ASP A 110 4.49 25.87 -15.73
N GLU A 111 3.53 24.99 -15.48
CA GLU A 111 2.96 24.73 -14.16
C GLU A 111 3.16 23.26 -13.74
N LEU A 112 2.97 23.01 -12.45
CA LEU A 112 3.04 21.67 -11.87
C LEU A 112 1.87 21.43 -10.94
N ILE A 113 1.14 20.34 -11.16
CA ILE A 113 0.23 19.77 -10.18
C ILE A 113 1.05 18.91 -9.22
N TRP A 114 0.98 19.27 -7.95
CA TRP A 114 1.76 18.69 -6.87
C TRP A 114 0.85 18.07 -5.82
N PHE A 115 1.12 16.82 -5.44
CA PHE A 115 0.46 16.17 -4.31
C PHE A 115 1.16 16.51 -3.00
N SER A 116 0.38 16.85 -1.98
CA SER A 116 0.89 17.10 -0.64
C SER A 116 -0.11 16.71 0.44
N GLU A 117 0.41 16.25 1.56
CA GLU A 117 -0.35 15.96 2.78
C GLU A 117 -0.17 17.05 3.85
N ARG A 118 0.28 18.25 3.47
CA ARG A 118 0.53 19.38 4.39
C ARG A 118 -0.69 19.82 5.19
N SER A 119 -1.89 19.57 4.67
CA SER A 119 -3.17 19.84 5.35
C SER A 119 -3.68 18.68 6.22
N GLY A 120 -2.86 17.65 6.45
CA GLY A 120 -3.26 16.41 7.12
C GLY A 120 -3.96 15.40 6.21
N TRP A 121 -4.37 15.81 5.00
CA TRP A 121 -5.02 14.99 3.97
C TRP A 121 -4.31 15.14 2.64
N GLY A 122 -4.34 14.09 1.82
CA GLY A 122 -3.67 14.06 0.53
C GLY A 122 -4.44 14.83 -0.55
N HIS A 123 -3.94 16.02 -0.92
CA HIS A 123 -4.57 16.93 -1.88
C HIS A 123 -3.61 17.38 -2.96
N LEU A 124 -4.18 17.99 -4.02
CA LEU A 124 -3.44 18.56 -5.14
C LEU A 124 -3.33 20.08 -5.02
N TYR A 125 -2.16 20.58 -5.38
CA TYR A 125 -1.77 21.99 -5.36
C TYR A 125 -1.19 22.38 -6.72
N LEU A 126 -1.41 23.60 -7.17
CA LEU A 126 -0.87 24.13 -8.42
C LEU A 126 0.30 25.06 -8.12
N TYR A 127 1.45 24.78 -8.72
CA TYR A 127 2.64 25.62 -8.66
C TYR A 127 2.98 26.22 -10.01
N ASP A 128 3.54 27.41 -10.01
CA ASP A 128 4.19 28.04 -11.15
C ASP A 128 5.67 27.64 -11.18
N LEU A 129 6.13 26.99 -12.24
CA LEU A 129 7.51 26.50 -12.35
C LEU A 129 8.52 27.62 -12.67
N THR A 130 8.08 28.75 -13.19
CA THR A 130 8.94 29.90 -13.46
C THR A 130 9.35 30.59 -12.17
N SER A 131 8.39 30.91 -11.30
CA SER A 131 8.62 31.57 -10.01
C SER A 131 8.93 30.59 -8.87
N GLY A 132 8.39 29.38 -8.93
CA GLY A 132 8.38 28.40 -7.83
C GLY A 132 7.28 28.66 -6.81
N GLU A 133 6.38 29.61 -7.07
CA GLU A 133 5.33 29.99 -6.13
C GLU A 133 4.12 29.04 -6.20
N LEU A 134 3.54 28.77 -5.03
CA LEU A 134 2.25 28.10 -4.92
C LEU A 134 1.15 29.05 -5.44
N LYS A 135 0.44 28.65 -6.49
CA LYS A 135 -0.68 29.42 -7.02
C LYS A 135 -1.93 29.24 -6.16
N HIS A 136 -2.32 28.01 -5.91
CA HIS A 136 -3.46 27.67 -5.05
C HIS A 136 -3.57 26.15 -4.81
N ARG A 137 -4.43 25.78 -3.87
CA ARG A 137 -4.88 24.42 -3.63
C ARG A 137 -6.00 24.07 -4.62
N ILE A 138 -5.85 22.96 -5.36
CA ILE A 138 -6.83 22.50 -6.36
C ILE A 138 -7.98 21.71 -5.71
N THR A 139 -7.67 20.87 -4.70
CA THR A 139 -8.66 19.96 -4.09
C THR A 139 -8.73 20.13 -2.57
N GLY A 140 -9.90 19.82 -1.97
CA GLY A 140 -10.07 19.79 -0.51
C GLY A 140 -10.45 21.10 0.15
N GLY A 141 -11.13 22.03 -0.53
CA GLY A 141 -11.67 23.26 0.05
C GLY A 141 -11.25 24.53 -0.67
N ALA A 142 -11.48 25.70 -0.07
CA ALA A 142 -11.35 27.00 -0.72
C ALA A 142 -10.00 27.22 -1.42
N THR A 143 -10.06 27.76 -2.62
CA THR A 143 -8.93 28.11 -3.50
C THR A 143 -8.15 29.33 -3.00
N SER A 144 -7.88 29.45 -1.69
CA SER A 144 -7.06 30.56 -1.19
C SER A 144 -5.57 30.22 -1.32
N SER A 145 -4.77 31.18 -1.72
CA SER A 145 -3.30 31.11 -1.76
C SER A 145 -2.66 31.15 -0.36
N GLU A 146 -3.47 31.27 0.68
CA GLU A 146 -3.01 31.31 2.06
C GLU A 146 -2.95 29.89 2.62
N GLU A 147 -1.82 29.53 3.19
CA GLU A 147 -1.71 28.31 4.00
C GLU A 147 -2.63 28.44 5.20
N PRO A 148 -3.41 27.39 5.58
CA PRO A 148 -4.19 27.43 6.80
C PRO A 148 -3.25 27.71 7.98
N SER A 149 -3.57 28.72 8.78
CA SER A 149 -2.81 28.98 10.02
C SER A 149 -3.05 27.82 10.99
N ALA A 150 -2.06 27.52 11.83
CA ALA A 150 -2.15 26.47 12.85
C ALA A 150 -3.37 26.60 13.79
N ASP A 151 -3.94 27.81 13.88
CA ASP A 151 -5.14 28.11 14.69
C ASP A 151 -6.47 27.78 13.98
N GLU A 152 -6.46 27.60 12.64
CA GLU A 152 -7.65 27.17 11.87
C GLU A 152 -7.88 25.66 11.90
N GLU A 153 -6.88 24.86 12.32
CA GLU A 153 -7.03 23.41 12.51
C GLU A 153 -8.10 23.03 13.56
N SER A 154 -8.51 23.95 14.43
CA SER A 154 -9.51 23.70 15.47
C SER A 154 -10.98 23.83 15.01
N SER A 155 -11.24 24.38 13.84
CA SER A 155 -12.56 24.38 13.20
C SER A 155 -12.52 23.47 11.98
N ALA A 156 -12.52 22.14 12.21
CA ALA A 156 -12.50 21.11 11.19
C ALA A 156 -13.50 21.42 10.08
N ASN A 157 -12.97 21.88 8.96
CA ASN A 157 -13.76 22.08 7.76
C ASN A 157 -13.97 20.69 7.17
N LYS A 158 -15.11 20.06 7.47
CA LYS A 158 -15.47 18.71 6.97
C LYS A 158 -15.31 18.56 5.46
N ASP A 159 -15.30 19.67 4.74
CA ASP A 159 -15.15 19.73 3.28
C ASP A 159 -13.76 19.29 2.78
N GLY A 160 -12.74 19.21 3.64
CA GLY A 160 -11.37 18.79 3.30
C GLY A 160 -10.94 17.45 3.88
N GLU A 161 -11.80 16.74 4.61
CA GLU A 161 -11.47 15.47 5.28
C GLU A 161 -11.61 14.27 4.33
N TRP A 162 -10.92 14.32 3.19
CA TRP A 162 -10.87 13.27 2.18
C TRP A 162 -9.55 13.35 1.43
N LEU A 163 -9.27 12.39 0.55
CA LEU A 163 -7.98 12.35 -0.15
C LEU A 163 -8.13 12.05 -1.64
N VAL A 164 -7.21 12.59 -2.43
CA VAL A 164 -7.00 12.19 -3.83
C VAL A 164 -6.24 10.87 -3.84
N ARG A 165 -6.76 9.89 -4.56
CA ARG A 165 -6.18 8.55 -4.67
C ARG A 165 -5.38 8.35 -5.95
N ASP A 166 -5.83 8.97 -7.05
CA ASP A 166 -5.15 8.91 -8.34
C ASP A 166 -5.52 10.10 -9.24
N ILE A 167 -4.60 10.46 -10.14
CA ILE A 167 -4.83 11.35 -11.27
C ILE A 167 -5.02 10.45 -12.51
N LEU A 168 -6.28 10.29 -12.91
CA LEU A 168 -6.65 9.40 -14.02
C LEU A 168 -6.35 10.02 -15.39
N HIS A 169 -6.58 11.33 -15.52
CA HIS A 169 -6.35 12.06 -16.76
C HIS A 169 -6.18 13.55 -16.49
N VAL A 170 -5.33 14.19 -17.30
CA VAL A 170 -5.12 15.64 -17.31
C VAL A 170 -5.53 16.16 -18.68
N ASP A 171 -6.50 17.07 -18.71
CA ASP A 171 -6.90 17.83 -19.91
C ASP A 171 -6.40 19.27 -19.74
N GLU A 172 -5.18 19.53 -20.23
CA GLU A 172 -4.51 20.80 -20.04
C GLU A 172 -5.22 21.93 -20.79
N GLU A 173 -5.76 21.66 -21.99
CA GLU A 173 -6.53 22.62 -22.78
C GLU A 173 -7.80 23.08 -22.07
N LYS A 174 -8.54 22.15 -21.45
CA LYS A 174 -9.77 22.48 -20.69
C LYS A 174 -9.51 22.83 -19.24
N ARG A 175 -8.27 22.69 -18.78
CA ARG A 175 -7.91 22.90 -17.37
C ARG A 175 -8.75 22.01 -16.45
N GLU A 176 -8.88 20.72 -16.80
CA GLU A 176 -9.67 19.74 -16.04
C GLU A 176 -8.85 18.49 -15.71
N LEU A 177 -9.09 17.94 -14.52
CA LEU A 177 -8.56 16.64 -14.08
C LEU A 177 -9.70 15.64 -13.93
N LEU A 178 -9.46 14.38 -14.32
CA LEU A 178 -10.21 13.24 -13.84
C LEU A 178 -9.43 12.61 -12.70
N LEU A 179 -10.08 12.42 -11.56
CA LEU A 179 -9.46 11.94 -10.33
C LEU A 179 -10.21 10.74 -9.78
N GLN A 180 -9.48 9.86 -9.10
CA GLN A 180 -10.05 9.00 -8.05
C GLN A 180 -9.85 9.67 -6.70
N THR A 181 -10.90 9.67 -5.88
CA THR A 181 -10.88 10.21 -4.52
C THR A 181 -11.45 9.19 -3.55
N ALA A 182 -11.18 9.33 -2.24
CA ALA A 182 -11.73 8.45 -1.21
C ALA A 182 -12.03 9.22 0.07
N GLY A 183 -13.03 8.76 0.83
CA GLY A 183 -13.41 9.36 2.12
C GLY A 183 -14.28 10.62 2.00
N ARG A 184 -14.85 10.93 0.83
CA ARG A 184 -15.71 12.12 0.65
C ARG A 184 -17.09 11.99 1.31
N ASP A 185 -17.59 10.77 1.44
CA ASP A 185 -18.83 10.47 2.17
C ASP A 185 -18.47 9.71 3.45
N SER A 186 -18.74 10.31 4.60
CA SER A 186 -18.47 9.72 5.92
C SER A 186 -19.33 8.51 6.27
N ASN A 187 -20.39 8.22 5.49
CA ASN A 187 -21.30 7.11 5.72
C ASN A 187 -20.87 5.81 5.02
N ILE A 188 -19.83 5.88 4.19
CA ILE A 188 -19.32 4.73 3.46
C ILE A 188 -17.89 4.39 3.89
N ASN A 189 -17.42 3.21 3.51
CA ASN A 189 -16.07 2.78 3.82
C ASN A 189 -15.04 3.81 3.31
N PRO A 190 -14.18 4.38 4.15
CA PRO A 190 -13.25 5.45 3.78
C PRO A 190 -12.18 5.03 2.76
N TYR A 191 -12.05 3.74 2.49
CA TYR A 191 -11.15 3.22 1.46
C TYR A 191 -11.77 3.13 0.07
N TYR A 192 -13.13 3.17 -0.03
CA TYR A 192 -13.80 3.11 -1.32
C TYR A 192 -13.49 4.36 -2.14
N ARG A 193 -13.08 4.10 -3.38
CA ARG A 193 -12.78 5.16 -4.33
C ARG A 193 -14.02 5.54 -5.11
N ASP A 194 -14.18 6.81 -5.36
CA ASP A 194 -15.13 7.39 -6.31
C ASP A 194 -14.37 8.05 -7.48
N ILE A 195 -15.09 8.46 -8.50
CA ILE A 195 -14.54 9.14 -9.67
C ILE A 195 -15.14 10.53 -9.74
N CYS A 196 -14.29 11.52 -9.87
CA CYS A 196 -14.73 12.91 -10.01
C CYS A 196 -13.91 13.66 -11.06
N LYS A 197 -14.45 14.81 -11.48
CA LYS A 197 -13.80 15.80 -12.31
C LYS A 197 -13.53 17.05 -11.49
N VAL A 198 -12.38 17.66 -11.67
CA VAL A 198 -11.98 18.90 -10.98
C VAL A 198 -11.46 19.88 -12.00
N ASN A 199 -11.91 21.14 -11.92
CA ASN A 199 -11.31 22.23 -12.67
C ASN A 199 -10.03 22.69 -11.93
N ILE A 200 -8.91 22.78 -12.65
CA ILE A 200 -7.60 23.09 -12.09
C ILE A 200 -7.57 24.48 -11.45
N ASP A 201 -8.19 25.47 -12.09
CA ASP A 201 -8.09 26.87 -11.68
C ASP A 201 -9.08 27.26 -10.58
N SER A 202 -10.31 26.74 -10.65
CA SER A 202 -11.37 27.08 -9.68
C SER A 202 -11.50 26.08 -8.53
N GLY A 203 -10.87 24.90 -8.64
CA GLY A 203 -11.06 23.80 -7.68
C GLY A 203 -12.48 23.21 -7.68
N THR A 204 -13.34 23.63 -8.63
CA THR A 204 -14.72 23.12 -8.70
C THR A 204 -14.72 21.62 -8.98
N LEU A 205 -15.21 20.84 -8.00
CA LEU A 205 -15.30 19.39 -8.08
C LEU A 205 -16.71 18.95 -8.52
N THR A 206 -16.76 18.10 -9.53
CA THR A 206 -18.00 17.48 -10.04
C THR A 206 -17.90 15.97 -9.87
N PRO A 207 -18.71 15.34 -9.00
CA PRO A 207 -18.79 13.89 -8.91
C PRO A 207 -19.28 13.30 -10.23
N LEU A 208 -18.63 12.21 -10.69
CA LEU A 208 -19.03 11.49 -11.91
C LEU A 208 -19.64 10.13 -11.55
N VAL A 209 -18.96 9.38 -10.70
CA VAL A 209 -19.43 8.08 -10.23
C VAL A 209 -19.20 8.02 -8.72
N THR A 210 -20.28 7.80 -7.99
CA THR A 210 -20.31 7.72 -6.54
C THR A 210 -21.24 6.62 -6.08
N GLY A 211 -21.05 6.13 -4.87
CA GLY A 211 -21.91 5.12 -4.26
C GLY A 211 -21.15 4.29 -3.23
N ASN A 212 -21.85 3.41 -2.55
CA ASN A 212 -21.26 2.53 -1.56
C ASN A 212 -20.56 1.32 -2.21
N PHE A 213 -19.61 1.62 -3.09
CA PHE A 213 -18.78 0.65 -3.81
C PHE A 213 -17.36 1.17 -3.97
N GLU A 214 -16.42 0.26 -4.08
CA GLU A 214 -15.09 0.51 -4.62
C GLU A 214 -15.17 0.61 -6.13
N TYR A 215 -14.74 1.72 -6.72
CA TYR A 215 -14.66 1.92 -8.17
C TYR A 215 -13.21 1.86 -8.62
N VAL A 216 -12.85 0.83 -9.36
CA VAL A 216 -11.49 0.62 -9.88
C VAL A 216 -11.39 1.09 -11.32
N VAL A 217 -10.44 1.97 -11.60
CA VAL A 217 -10.02 2.33 -12.96
C VAL A 217 -8.58 1.88 -13.13
N HIS A 218 -8.33 1.00 -14.08
CA HIS A 218 -6.99 0.48 -14.33
C HIS A 218 -6.08 1.58 -14.87
N GLN A 219 -4.90 1.73 -14.28
CA GLN A 219 -3.87 2.67 -14.71
C GLN A 219 -2.56 1.97 -15.05
N PRO A 220 -1.87 2.37 -16.13
CA PRO A 220 -0.54 1.86 -16.43
C PRO A 220 0.41 2.13 -15.27
N GLY A 221 1.20 1.13 -14.88
CA GLY A 221 2.19 1.26 -13.82
C GLY A 221 1.64 1.25 -12.38
N ASP A 222 0.34 1.11 -12.19
CA ASP A 222 -0.25 0.93 -10.85
C ASP A 222 -0.51 -0.55 -10.55
N MET A 223 0.31 -1.15 -9.74
CA MET A 223 0.15 -2.54 -9.30
C MET A 223 -1.08 -2.75 -8.40
N ASN A 224 -1.60 -1.69 -7.78
CA ASN A 224 -2.80 -1.79 -6.93
C ASN A 224 -4.09 -1.87 -7.75
N THR A 225 -4.07 -1.56 -9.03
CA THR A 225 -5.23 -1.68 -9.92
C THR A 225 -5.24 -2.97 -10.77
N GLY A 226 -4.31 -3.89 -10.51
CA GLY A 226 -4.36 -5.24 -11.07
C GLY A 226 -3.77 -5.42 -12.46
N CYS A 227 -3.06 -4.43 -13.00
CA CYS A 227 -2.57 -4.48 -14.37
C CYS A 227 -1.23 -5.17 -14.59
N HIS A 228 -0.63 -5.75 -13.57
CA HIS A 228 0.77 -6.10 -13.72
C HIS A 228 1.32 -7.28 -13.03
N MET A 229 1.02 -8.44 -13.49
CA MET A 229 1.94 -9.55 -13.30
C MET A 229 1.97 -10.50 -14.52
N THR A 230 2.03 -9.93 -15.71
CA THR A 230 2.15 -10.74 -16.94
C THR A 230 3.57 -10.89 -17.45
N THR A 231 4.58 -10.41 -16.74
CA THR A 231 5.98 -10.62 -17.12
C THR A 231 6.76 -11.29 -16.01
N PRO A 232 7.44 -12.42 -16.29
CA PRO A 232 8.39 -13.02 -15.35
C PRO A 232 9.60 -12.09 -15.21
N GLY A 233 9.62 -11.31 -14.15
CA GLY A 233 10.68 -10.37 -13.85
C GLY A 233 10.11 -9.09 -13.30
N TYR A 234 10.44 -8.80 -12.04
CA TYR A 234 10.17 -7.54 -11.41
C TYR A 234 10.54 -6.38 -12.36
N GLY A 235 9.57 -5.56 -12.70
CA GLY A 235 9.85 -4.22 -13.15
C GLY A 235 9.68 -3.88 -14.62
N SER A 236 8.90 -4.59 -15.42
CA SER A 236 8.48 -4.01 -16.69
C SER A 236 7.11 -3.40 -16.59
N THR A 237 7.03 -2.14 -16.21
CA THR A 237 5.89 -1.30 -16.59
C THR A 237 5.98 -1.09 -18.10
N SER A 238 5.48 -2.05 -18.88
CA SER A 238 5.39 -1.82 -20.30
C SER A 238 4.38 -0.70 -20.54
N SER A 239 4.73 0.23 -21.41
CA SER A 239 3.79 1.26 -21.93
C SER A 239 2.55 0.65 -22.62
N SER A 240 2.47 -0.66 -22.71
CA SER A 240 1.37 -1.46 -23.26
C SER A 240 0.37 -1.96 -22.22
N SER A 241 0.50 -1.57 -20.95
CA SER A 241 -0.48 -1.93 -19.93
C SER A 241 -1.84 -1.34 -20.27
N PRO A 242 -2.94 -2.10 -20.11
CA PRO A 242 -4.27 -1.60 -20.37
C PRO A 242 -4.53 -0.36 -19.49
N CYS A 243 -5.04 0.70 -20.10
CA CYS A 243 -5.48 1.89 -19.41
C CYS A 243 -7.00 1.92 -19.42
N GLY A 244 -7.61 2.10 -18.25
CA GLY A 244 -9.05 2.26 -18.12
C GLY A 244 -9.58 3.60 -18.61
N VAL A 245 -8.70 4.54 -18.98
CA VAL A 245 -9.07 5.85 -19.49
C VAL A 245 -8.65 5.96 -20.96
N SER A 246 -9.57 6.40 -21.83
CA SER A 246 -9.22 6.68 -23.22
C SER A 246 -8.18 7.81 -23.32
N PRO A 247 -7.30 7.84 -24.35
CA PRO A 247 -6.29 8.90 -24.50
C PRO A 247 -6.86 10.31 -24.52
N SER A 248 -8.11 10.46 -24.96
CA SER A 248 -8.82 11.75 -24.98
C SER A 248 -9.51 12.10 -23.64
N GLY A 249 -9.49 11.22 -22.65
CA GLY A 249 -10.24 11.40 -21.40
C GLY A 249 -11.77 11.36 -21.55
N HIS A 250 -12.30 10.99 -22.74
CA HIS A 250 -13.75 11.01 -22.98
C HIS A 250 -14.47 9.77 -22.46
N TYR A 251 -13.78 8.67 -22.31
CA TYR A 251 -14.35 7.39 -21.88
C TYR A 251 -13.49 6.75 -20.81
N LEU A 252 -14.14 6.11 -19.85
CA LEU A 252 -13.51 5.35 -18.79
C LEU A 252 -14.15 3.97 -18.68
N VAL A 253 -13.33 2.95 -18.50
CA VAL A 253 -13.77 1.64 -18.03
C VAL A 253 -13.53 1.59 -16.54
N THR A 254 -14.57 1.34 -15.78
CA THR A 254 -14.50 1.17 -14.34
C THR A 254 -15.16 -0.15 -13.92
N THR A 255 -14.57 -0.80 -12.94
CA THR A 255 -15.16 -1.97 -12.28
C THR A 255 -15.55 -1.56 -10.86
N HIS A 256 -16.79 -1.85 -10.48
CA HIS A 256 -17.25 -1.61 -9.13
C HIS A 256 -17.63 -2.89 -8.42
N SER A 257 -17.29 -2.97 -7.14
CA SER A 257 -17.64 -4.08 -6.25
C SER A 257 -17.49 -3.67 -4.79
N ARG A 258 -17.93 -4.57 -3.91
CA ARG A 258 -17.54 -4.62 -2.48
C ARG A 258 -17.10 -6.05 -2.18
N VAL A 259 -16.55 -6.29 -1.00
CA VAL A 259 -16.16 -7.66 -0.60
C VAL A 259 -17.34 -8.65 -0.60
N ASP A 260 -18.55 -8.15 -0.47
CA ASP A 260 -19.82 -8.88 -0.39
C ASP A 260 -20.69 -8.77 -1.66
N THR A 261 -20.15 -8.25 -2.75
CA THR A 261 -20.88 -8.08 -4.02
C THR A 261 -20.06 -8.55 -5.21
N VAL A 262 -20.75 -8.96 -6.26
CA VAL A 262 -20.13 -9.38 -7.53
C VAL A 262 -19.51 -8.17 -8.25
N PRO A 263 -18.29 -8.27 -8.80
CA PRO A 263 -17.72 -7.23 -9.64
C PRO A 263 -18.51 -7.00 -10.93
N VAL A 264 -18.73 -5.73 -11.26
CA VAL A 264 -19.39 -5.29 -12.49
C VAL A 264 -18.51 -4.27 -13.20
N SER A 265 -18.20 -4.52 -14.46
CA SER A 265 -17.41 -3.63 -15.32
C SER A 265 -18.30 -2.88 -16.29
N VAL A 266 -18.12 -1.56 -16.34
CA VAL A 266 -18.93 -0.66 -17.19
C VAL A 266 -18.03 0.33 -17.94
N LEU A 267 -18.50 0.76 -19.12
CA LEU A 267 -17.97 1.89 -19.86
C LEU A 267 -18.81 3.13 -19.52
N ILE A 268 -18.16 4.19 -19.05
CA ILE A 268 -18.79 5.49 -18.79
C ILE A 268 -18.20 6.58 -19.67
N ASP A 269 -18.97 7.65 -19.92
CA ASP A 269 -18.45 8.86 -20.54
C ASP A 269 -17.83 9.81 -19.50
N ARG A 270 -17.19 10.89 -19.95
CA ARG A 270 -16.56 11.91 -19.09
C ARG A 270 -17.54 12.69 -18.18
N ASN A 271 -18.85 12.46 -18.31
CA ASN A 271 -19.87 13.04 -17.46
C ASN A 271 -20.44 12.01 -16.46
N GLY A 272 -19.84 10.81 -16.40
CA GLY A 272 -20.25 9.73 -15.50
C GLY A 272 -21.46 8.94 -15.99
N ARG A 273 -21.95 9.18 -17.22
CA ARG A 273 -23.06 8.43 -17.77
C ARG A 273 -22.59 7.06 -18.27
N GLU A 274 -23.22 6.00 -17.82
CA GLU A 274 -22.98 4.65 -18.33
C GLU A 274 -23.40 4.56 -19.82
N ILE A 275 -22.46 4.10 -20.65
CA ILE A 275 -22.63 3.88 -22.07
C ILE A 275 -22.89 2.41 -22.36
N LEU A 276 -22.20 1.52 -21.65
CA LEU A 276 -22.25 0.08 -21.87
C LEU A 276 -21.93 -0.65 -20.57
N SER A 277 -22.78 -1.62 -20.21
CA SER A 277 -22.39 -2.67 -19.27
C SER A 277 -21.52 -3.68 -20.01
N ILE A 278 -20.27 -3.84 -19.58
CA ILE A 278 -19.30 -4.70 -20.27
C ILE A 278 -19.46 -6.13 -19.79
N GLU A 279 -19.34 -6.35 -18.47
CA GLU A 279 -19.33 -7.69 -17.88
C GLU A 279 -19.77 -7.65 -16.42
N THR A 280 -20.48 -8.67 -16.00
CA THR A 280 -20.69 -9.03 -14.59
C THR A 280 -19.98 -10.35 -14.34
N MET A 281 -19.13 -10.41 -13.33
CA MET A 281 -18.37 -11.63 -13.04
C MET A 281 -19.29 -12.82 -12.82
N ASP A 282 -19.02 -13.94 -13.50
CA ASP A 282 -19.73 -15.18 -13.28
C ASP A 282 -19.23 -15.85 -12.00
N VAL A 283 -20.12 -15.96 -11.03
CA VAL A 283 -19.85 -16.62 -9.72
C VAL A 283 -20.57 -17.97 -9.60
N SER A 284 -21.11 -18.50 -10.68
CA SER A 284 -21.82 -19.79 -10.69
C SER A 284 -20.93 -20.98 -10.30
N GLY A 285 -19.60 -20.82 -10.38
CA GLY A 285 -18.62 -21.81 -9.94
C GLY A 285 -18.32 -21.81 -8.45
N LEU A 286 -18.85 -20.86 -7.68
CA LEU A 286 -18.68 -20.84 -6.23
C LEU A 286 -19.48 -21.98 -5.58
N PRO A 287 -19.01 -22.52 -4.43
CA PRO A 287 -19.78 -23.46 -3.62
C PRO A 287 -21.19 -22.94 -3.30
N ASN A 288 -22.20 -23.81 -3.28
CA ASN A 288 -23.59 -23.41 -2.97
C ASN A 288 -23.77 -22.82 -1.57
N ASP A 289 -22.88 -23.13 -0.65
CA ASP A 289 -22.80 -22.66 0.75
C ASP A 289 -21.79 -21.54 0.93
N TRP A 290 -21.32 -20.90 -0.16
CA TRP A 290 -20.42 -19.77 -0.11
C TRP A 290 -20.90 -18.65 0.81
N GLN A 291 -20.05 -18.26 1.76
CA GLN A 291 -20.31 -17.14 2.67
C GLN A 291 -19.59 -15.89 2.17
N TRP A 292 -20.37 -14.88 1.76
CA TRP A 292 -19.79 -13.60 1.42
C TRP A 292 -19.11 -12.97 2.65
N PRO A 293 -17.89 -12.43 2.49
CA PRO A 293 -17.23 -11.74 3.60
C PRO A 293 -18.01 -10.53 4.06
N GLU A 294 -17.94 -10.23 5.36
CA GLU A 294 -18.63 -9.11 5.96
C GLU A 294 -17.67 -7.95 6.21
N PRO A 295 -17.87 -6.76 5.58
CA PRO A 295 -17.14 -5.55 5.91
C PRO A 295 -17.67 -4.97 7.23
N VAL A 296 -16.78 -4.61 8.16
CA VAL A 296 -17.15 -4.06 9.45
C VAL A 296 -16.29 -2.85 9.81
N THR A 297 -16.89 -1.89 10.50
CA THR A 297 -16.20 -0.78 11.15
C THR A 297 -16.12 -1.03 12.64
N LEU A 298 -14.96 -0.84 13.21
CA LEU A 298 -14.61 -1.06 14.62
C LEU A 298 -13.92 0.19 15.14
N LYS A 299 -13.67 0.24 16.46
CA LYS A 299 -12.85 1.29 17.06
C LYS A 299 -11.45 0.77 17.35
N GLY A 300 -10.46 1.60 17.07
CA GLY A 300 -9.08 1.37 17.47
C GLY A 300 -8.92 1.25 19.00
N SER A 301 -7.73 0.94 19.44
CA SER A 301 -7.40 0.80 20.86
C SER A 301 -7.59 2.09 21.68
N ASP A 302 -7.69 3.23 21.01
CA ASP A 302 -8.04 4.53 21.58
C ASP A 302 -9.56 4.73 21.82
N ASN A 303 -10.40 3.79 21.40
CA ASN A 303 -11.86 3.82 21.43
C ASN A 303 -12.53 4.97 20.66
N THR A 304 -11.77 5.67 19.83
CA THR A 304 -12.25 6.84 19.06
C THR A 304 -12.07 6.68 17.57
N THR A 305 -10.90 6.26 17.14
CA THR A 305 -10.55 6.14 15.72
C THR A 305 -11.27 4.97 15.07
N ASP A 306 -11.95 5.23 13.94
CA ASP A 306 -12.55 4.18 13.14
C ASP A 306 -11.49 3.39 12.37
N ILE A 307 -11.51 2.06 12.56
CA ILE A 307 -10.71 1.10 11.82
C ILE A 307 -11.64 0.16 11.03
N CYS A 308 -11.18 -0.30 9.89
CA CYS A 308 -11.97 -1.16 9.02
C CYS A 308 -11.46 -2.59 9.07
N ALA A 309 -12.38 -3.54 9.00
CA ALA A 309 -12.08 -4.96 8.96
C ALA A 309 -12.99 -5.70 7.98
N VAL A 310 -12.57 -6.90 7.60
CA VAL A 310 -13.36 -7.87 6.83
C VAL A 310 -13.33 -9.21 7.54
N VAL A 311 -14.50 -9.81 7.71
CA VAL A 311 -14.69 -11.11 8.39
C VAL A 311 -15.07 -12.16 7.38
N PHE A 312 -14.28 -13.21 7.27
CA PHE A 312 -14.55 -14.39 6.44
C PHE A 312 -15.02 -15.55 7.34
N ARG A 313 -16.05 -16.25 6.91
CA ARG A 313 -16.62 -17.41 7.61
C ARG A 313 -16.48 -18.67 6.78
N PRO A 314 -16.40 -19.86 7.42
CA PRO A 314 -16.38 -21.11 6.67
C PRO A 314 -17.69 -21.35 5.89
N PRO A 315 -17.67 -22.15 4.81
CA PRO A 315 -18.88 -22.44 4.03
C PRO A 315 -20.02 -23.04 4.85
N ASP A 316 -19.71 -23.97 5.75
CA ASP A 316 -20.65 -24.65 6.63
C ASP A 316 -20.86 -23.93 7.97
N PHE A 317 -20.76 -22.60 7.96
CA PHE A 317 -20.84 -21.75 9.16
C PHE A 317 -22.16 -21.95 9.92
N SER A 318 -22.03 -22.12 11.25
CA SER A 318 -23.15 -22.12 12.18
C SER A 318 -22.85 -21.20 13.38
N PRO A 319 -23.74 -20.27 13.72
CA PRO A 319 -23.52 -19.36 14.84
C PRO A 319 -23.52 -20.04 16.22
N GLU A 320 -23.96 -21.30 16.31
CA GLU A 320 -23.96 -22.11 17.53
C GLU A 320 -22.63 -22.83 17.77
N GLN A 321 -21.74 -22.87 16.79
CA GLN A 321 -20.40 -23.47 16.91
C GLN A 321 -19.39 -22.41 17.36
N SER A 322 -18.28 -22.88 17.97
CA SER A 322 -17.17 -22.03 18.36
C SER A 322 -15.99 -22.27 17.42
N TYR A 323 -15.49 -21.19 16.81
CA TYR A 323 -14.43 -21.26 15.80
C TYR A 323 -13.16 -20.59 16.28
N PRO A 324 -11.98 -21.20 16.06
CA PRO A 324 -10.72 -20.50 16.20
C PRO A 324 -10.63 -19.35 15.20
N VAL A 325 -9.89 -18.31 15.58
CA VAL A 325 -9.76 -17.08 14.80
C VAL A 325 -8.37 -16.99 14.20
N VAL A 326 -8.28 -16.62 12.93
CA VAL A 326 -7.00 -16.26 12.29
C VAL A 326 -7.03 -14.78 11.97
N ASP A 327 -6.11 -14.03 12.58
CA ASP A 327 -5.78 -12.67 12.20
C ASP A 327 -4.84 -12.73 10.99
N PHE A 328 -5.38 -12.48 9.81
CA PHE A 328 -4.64 -12.51 8.56
C PHE A 328 -4.10 -11.12 8.25
N THR A 329 -2.81 -10.92 8.52
CA THR A 329 -2.20 -9.60 8.35
C THR A 329 -1.43 -9.51 7.05
N SER A 330 -1.81 -8.55 6.23
CA SER A 330 -1.25 -8.29 4.92
C SER A 330 -1.09 -6.80 4.63
N SER A 331 -1.49 -5.94 5.57
CA SER A 331 -1.37 -4.49 5.44
C SER A 331 -0.17 -3.95 6.20
N THR A 332 0.49 -2.98 5.59
CA THR A 332 1.53 -2.16 6.20
C THR A 332 1.29 -0.69 5.88
N ARG A 333 2.16 0.17 6.34
CA ARG A 333 2.17 1.58 6.00
C ARG A 333 2.27 1.86 4.50
N SER A 334 3.02 1.03 3.78
CA SER A 334 3.24 1.15 2.33
C SER A 334 2.21 0.39 1.50
N PHE A 335 1.42 -0.46 2.14
CA PHE A 335 0.43 -1.30 1.49
C PHE A 335 -0.89 -1.27 2.24
N ASN A 336 -1.97 -1.16 1.51
CA ASN A 336 -3.30 -1.45 2.00
C ASN A 336 -3.77 -2.77 1.37
N ALA A 337 -3.78 -3.81 2.17
CA ALA A 337 -4.25 -5.11 1.73
C ALA A 337 -5.62 -5.47 2.31
N LEU A 338 -6.30 -4.53 2.99
CA LEU A 338 -7.71 -4.70 3.33
C LEU A 338 -8.49 -4.90 2.04
N GLN A 339 -9.22 -6.00 1.97
CA GLN A 339 -10.07 -6.28 0.85
C GLN A 339 -11.23 -5.28 0.84
N ILE A 340 -11.31 -4.51 -0.23
CA ILE A 340 -12.36 -3.52 -0.44
C ILE A 340 -13.28 -3.90 -1.60
N GLY A 341 -12.81 -4.76 -2.51
CA GLY A 341 -13.59 -5.38 -3.57
C GLY A 341 -13.50 -6.90 -3.50
N SER A 342 -14.48 -7.61 -4.07
CA SER A 342 -14.45 -9.06 -4.20
C SER A 342 -13.73 -9.48 -5.46
N PHE A 343 -13.02 -10.61 -5.42
CA PHE A 343 -12.38 -11.27 -6.58
C PHE A 343 -11.65 -10.30 -7.53
N THR A 344 -11.11 -9.20 -7.00
CA THR A 344 -10.44 -8.20 -7.84
C THR A 344 -9.12 -8.73 -8.36
N ASN A 345 -8.76 -8.36 -9.60
CA ASN A 345 -7.47 -8.68 -10.21
C ASN A 345 -6.29 -7.88 -9.61
N ASN A 346 -6.51 -7.17 -8.55
CA ASN A 346 -5.45 -6.48 -7.83
C ASN A 346 -4.49 -7.50 -7.25
N ALA A 347 -3.24 -7.43 -7.62
CA ALA A 347 -2.22 -8.40 -7.24
C ALA A 347 -2.16 -8.65 -5.72
N PHE A 348 -2.29 -7.61 -4.90
CA PHE A 348 -2.22 -7.74 -3.45
C PHE A 348 -3.60 -7.99 -2.80
N GLN A 349 -4.61 -7.20 -3.12
CA GLN A 349 -5.94 -7.37 -2.52
C GLN A 349 -6.63 -8.63 -3.00
N GLY A 350 -6.43 -9.04 -4.25
CA GLY A 350 -6.98 -10.27 -4.80
C GLY A 350 -6.39 -11.51 -4.14
N PHE A 351 -5.08 -11.57 -3.97
CA PHE A 351 -4.43 -12.66 -3.22
C PHE A 351 -4.93 -12.76 -1.80
N ASN A 352 -5.04 -11.64 -1.12
CA ASN A 352 -5.48 -11.61 0.26
C ASN A 352 -6.94 -12.03 0.39
N TYR A 353 -7.80 -11.66 -0.57
CA TYR A 353 -9.19 -12.13 -0.60
C TYR A 353 -9.25 -13.65 -0.73
N ILE A 354 -8.53 -14.22 -1.72
CA ILE A 354 -8.50 -15.66 -1.97
C ILE A 354 -7.83 -16.38 -0.80
N GLY A 355 -6.71 -15.86 -0.28
CA GLY A 355 -5.99 -16.44 0.85
C GLY A 355 -6.84 -16.51 2.12
N ALA A 356 -7.50 -15.41 2.48
CA ALA A 356 -8.38 -15.36 3.64
C ALA A 356 -9.61 -16.28 3.47
N ALA A 357 -10.21 -16.29 2.26
CA ALA A 357 -11.33 -17.18 1.96
C ALA A 357 -10.91 -18.66 2.03
N ALA A 358 -9.73 -19.01 1.50
CA ALA A 358 -9.21 -20.37 1.54
C ALA A 358 -8.94 -20.83 2.98
N LEU A 359 -8.35 -19.99 3.83
CA LEU A 359 -8.20 -20.29 5.26
C LEU A 359 -9.55 -20.49 5.95
N ALA A 360 -10.55 -19.67 5.61
CA ALA A 360 -11.88 -19.83 6.17
C ALA A 360 -12.49 -21.21 5.82
N THR A 361 -12.23 -21.76 4.62
CA THR A 361 -12.72 -23.10 4.24
C THR A 361 -12.17 -24.24 5.11
N LEU A 362 -11.10 -23.98 5.86
CA LEU A 362 -10.52 -24.94 6.82
C LEU A 362 -11.23 -24.90 8.20
N GLY A 363 -12.29 -24.13 8.35
CA GLY A 363 -13.06 -24.02 9.59
C GLY A 363 -12.57 -22.94 10.55
N PHE A 364 -11.94 -21.89 10.04
CA PHE A 364 -11.55 -20.71 10.81
C PHE A 364 -12.48 -19.52 10.55
N ILE A 365 -12.65 -18.66 11.53
CA ILE A 365 -13.05 -17.28 11.28
C ILE A 365 -11.77 -16.52 10.93
N VAL A 366 -11.69 -16.00 9.72
CA VAL A 366 -10.52 -15.24 9.28
C VAL A 366 -10.87 -13.75 9.28
N VAL A 367 -10.04 -12.94 9.92
CA VAL A 367 -10.27 -11.51 10.03
C VAL A 367 -9.07 -10.77 9.46
N VAL A 368 -9.36 -9.79 8.60
CA VAL A 368 -8.36 -8.84 8.10
C VAL A 368 -8.70 -7.47 8.69
N ILE A 369 -7.77 -6.84 9.37
CA ILE A 369 -7.97 -5.54 10.04
C ILE A 369 -6.91 -4.56 9.56
N ASN A 370 -7.32 -3.33 9.21
CA ASN A 370 -6.44 -2.19 9.04
C ASN A 370 -6.50 -1.30 10.28
N GLY A 371 -5.53 -1.45 11.15
CA GLY A 371 -5.29 -0.53 12.27
C GLY A 371 -4.59 0.76 11.84
N ARG A 372 -4.38 1.67 12.79
CA ARG A 372 -3.60 2.90 12.55
C ARG A 372 -2.19 2.54 12.12
N GLY A 373 -1.63 3.33 11.20
CA GLY A 373 -0.35 3.08 10.55
C GLY A 373 -0.43 2.37 9.21
N THR A 374 -1.62 1.98 8.77
CA THR A 374 -1.80 1.45 7.41
C THR A 374 -2.08 2.56 6.41
N ALA A 375 -1.80 2.29 5.13
CA ALA A 375 -1.91 3.25 4.04
C ALA A 375 -3.36 3.68 3.71
N ASN A 376 -3.47 4.69 2.86
CA ASN A 376 -4.72 5.12 2.23
C ASN A 376 -5.75 5.79 3.16
N ARG A 377 -5.28 6.38 4.23
CA ARG A 377 -6.04 7.24 5.14
C ARG A 377 -5.33 8.60 5.27
N ASN A 378 -5.81 9.48 6.14
CA ASN A 378 -5.16 10.74 6.42
C ASN A 378 -3.75 10.55 7.00
N LYS A 379 -2.95 11.62 6.99
CA LYS A 379 -1.57 11.59 7.43
C LYS A 379 -1.43 11.10 8.87
N ALA A 380 -2.22 11.63 9.80
CA ALA A 380 -2.15 11.23 11.21
C ALA A 380 -2.41 9.74 11.42
N PHE A 381 -3.37 9.16 10.69
CA PHE A 381 -3.65 7.72 10.72
C PHE A 381 -2.48 6.91 10.18
N SER A 382 -1.97 7.27 9.00
CA SER A 382 -0.93 6.49 8.31
C SER A 382 0.46 6.66 8.93
N THR A 383 0.74 7.77 9.62
CA THR A 383 2.01 8.02 10.30
C THR A 383 1.98 7.78 11.80
N HIS A 384 0.88 7.20 12.32
CA HIS A 384 0.70 6.94 13.76
C HIS A 384 1.87 6.20 14.42
N HIS A 385 2.64 5.47 13.66
CA HIS A 385 3.74 4.62 14.12
C HIS A 385 5.11 5.21 13.92
N TYR A 386 5.20 6.42 13.38
CA TYR A 386 6.48 7.02 13.10
C TYR A 386 7.25 7.27 14.40
N GLY A 387 8.49 6.81 14.44
CA GLY A 387 9.38 6.96 15.59
C GLY A 387 9.32 5.79 16.58
N ASP A 388 8.55 5.91 17.66
CA ASP A 388 8.63 5.00 18.80
C ASP A 388 7.93 3.64 18.62
N HIS A 389 7.06 3.53 17.61
CA HIS A 389 6.17 2.37 17.44
C HIS A 389 6.24 1.74 16.03
N ALA A 390 7.31 1.98 15.30
CA ALA A 390 7.43 1.64 13.87
C ALA A 390 7.03 0.20 13.49
N PHE A 391 7.07 -0.73 14.44
CA PHE A 391 6.80 -2.15 14.18
C PHE A 391 5.71 -2.77 15.05
N THR A 392 5.14 -2.07 16.04
CA THR A 392 4.29 -2.73 17.04
C THR A 392 2.87 -2.22 17.10
N SER A 393 2.53 -1.23 16.36
CA SER A 393 1.46 -0.30 16.69
C SER A 393 0.08 -0.70 16.22
N ASP A 394 -0.06 -1.34 15.07
CA ASP A 394 -1.37 -1.78 14.62
C ASP A 394 -1.89 -2.98 15.43
N PHE A 395 -1.01 -3.73 16.13
CA PHE A 395 -1.44 -4.87 16.95
C PHE A 395 -2.34 -4.49 18.11
N THR A 396 -2.15 -3.34 18.72
CA THR A 396 -3.09 -2.86 19.75
C THR A 396 -4.48 -2.61 19.18
N ASP A 397 -4.57 -2.03 18.00
CA ASP A 397 -5.83 -1.79 17.29
C ASP A 397 -6.46 -3.11 16.81
N ARG A 398 -5.63 -4.04 16.26
CA ARG A 398 -6.07 -5.36 15.80
C ARG A 398 -6.67 -6.16 16.95
N ILE A 399 -5.98 -6.24 18.08
CA ILE A 399 -6.47 -6.94 19.30
C ILE A 399 -7.74 -6.30 19.82
N ALA A 400 -7.81 -4.95 19.86
CA ALA A 400 -9.02 -4.25 20.25
C ALA A 400 -10.19 -4.56 19.30
N GLY A 401 -9.93 -4.58 18.00
CA GLY A 401 -10.91 -4.95 16.98
C GLY A 401 -11.41 -6.38 17.12
N LEU A 402 -10.51 -7.35 17.32
CA LEU A 402 -10.86 -8.76 17.50
C LEU A 402 -11.72 -8.97 18.75
N ARG A 403 -11.44 -8.25 19.86
CA ARG A 403 -12.26 -8.30 21.07
C ARG A 403 -13.66 -7.74 20.82
N GLN A 404 -13.78 -6.60 20.13
CA GLN A 404 -15.09 -6.05 19.76
C GLN A 404 -15.88 -6.99 18.85
N LEU A 405 -15.20 -7.68 17.91
CA LEU A 405 -15.85 -8.68 17.07
C LEU A 405 -16.34 -9.87 17.88
N ALA A 406 -15.56 -10.37 18.83
CA ALA A 406 -15.98 -11.50 19.67
C ALA A 406 -17.15 -11.14 20.62
N GLU A 407 -17.22 -9.89 21.09
CA GLU A 407 -18.39 -9.37 21.82
C GLU A 407 -19.65 -9.36 20.93
N ARG A 408 -19.50 -9.01 19.64
CA ARG A 408 -20.58 -9.01 18.65
C ARG A 408 -20.92 -10.42 18.16
N TYR A 409 -19.92 -11.28 18.04
CA TYR A 409 -20.00 -12.62 17.47
C TYR A 409 -19.47 -13.67 18.44
N PRO A 410 -20.32 -14.20 19.36
CA PRO A 410 -19.90 -15.15 20.40
C PRO A 410 -19.32 -16.48 19.89
N TYR A 411 -19.44 -16.76 18.60
CA TYR A 411 -18.83 -17.93 17.95
C TYR A 411 -17.31 -17.76 17.73
N MET A 412 -16.74 -16.57 17.90
CA MET A 412 -15.31 -16.33 17.79
C MET A 412 -14.60 -16.70 19.09
N ASP A 413 -13.72 -17.68 19.04
CA ASP A 413 -12.98 -18.17 20.21
C ASP A 413 -11.64 -17.45 20.33
N LEU A 414 -11.56 -16.48 21.20
CA LEU A 414 -10.32 -15.72 21.44
C LEU A 414 -9.28 -16.45 22.30
N ASP A 415 -9.58 -17.63 22.83
CA ASP A 415 -8.56 -18.49 23.44
C ASP A 415 -7.76 -19.26 22.38
N ARG A 416 -8.24 -19.28 21.13
CA ARG A 416 -7.62 -19.92 19.96
C ARG A 416 -7.40 -18.95 18.82
N VAL A 417 -6.53 -17.95 19.04
CA VAL A 417 -6.21 -16.94 18.01
C VAL A 417 -4.87 -17.27 17.37
N GLY A 418 -4.87 -17.35 16.05
CA GLY A 418 -3.67 -17.43 15.20
C GLY A 418 -3.36 -16.11 14.52
N LEU A 419 -2.09 -15.93 14.15
CA LEU A 419 -1.58 -14.83 13.35
C LEU A 419 -0.90 -15.41 12.12
N SER A 420 -1.34 -15.02 10.93
CA SER A 420 -0.69 -15.35 9.67
C SER A 420 -0.22 -14.10 8.97
N ALA A 421 1.03 -14.09 8.53
CA ALA A 421 1.64 -12.97 7.83
C ALA A 421 2.54 -13.44 6.70
N ASP A 422 2.45 -12.73 5.56
CA ASP A 422 3.28 -12.94 4.40
C ASP A 422 4.04 -11.67 4.02
N GLU A 423 5.33 -11.80 3.73
CA GLU A 423 6.23 -10.76 3.25
C GLU A 423 6.41 -9.54 4.19
N ASN A 424 6.10 -8.34 3.69
CA ASN A 424 6.32 -7.08 4.42
C ASN A 424 5.64 -7.00 5.79
N PRO A 425 4.39 -7.46 5.96
CA PRO A 425 3.75 -7.55 7.27
C PRO A 425 4.49 -8.41 8.27
N CYS A 426 5.36 -9.33 7.81
CA CYS A 426 6.13 -10.21 8.70
C CYS A 426 7.03 -9.46 9.66
N SER A 427 7.56 -8.30 9.27
CA SER A 427 8.34 -7.44 10.16
C SER A 427 7.52 -6.96 11.36
N ASN A 428 6.23 -6.70 11.16
CA ASN A 428 5.32 -6.32 12.23
C ASN A 428 4.79 -7.56 12.96
N ALA A 429 4.42 -8.61 12.23
CA ALA A 429 3.81 -9.81 12.77
C ALA A 429 4.72 -10.54 13.77
N ILE A 430 6.05 -10.50 13.57
CA ILE A 430 6.97 -11.07 14.55
C ILE A 430 6.87 -10.36 15.91
N TYR A 431 6.74 -9.03 15.94
CA TYR A 431 6.51 -8.32 17.19
C TYR A 431 5.14 -8.64 17.80
N GLY A 432 4.10 -8.78 16.96
CA GLY A 432 2.79 -9.27 17.38
C GLY A 432 2.89 -10.63 18.07
N SER A 433 3.65 -11.56 17.49
CA SER A 433 3.92 -12.88 18.05
C SER A 433 4.67 -12.82 19.38
N LEU A 434 5.76 -12.05 19.44
CA LEU A 434 6.66 -12.03 20.60
C LEU A 434 6.06 -11.25 21.78
N LEU A 435 5.42 -10.10 21.52
CA LEU A 435 4.92 -9.20 22.57
C LEU A 435 3.50 -9.54 23.03
N TYR A 436 2.70 -10.21 22.18
CA TYR A 436 1.31 -10.53 22.47
C TYR A 436 1.02 -12.05 22.39
N SER A 437 2.00 -12.88 22.73
CA SER A 437 1.88 -14.35 22.72
C SER A 437 0.79 -14.89 23.65
N ASP A 438 0.38 -14.12 24.66
CA ASP A 438 -0.79 -14.43 25.48
C ASP A 438 -2.11 -14.32 24.70
N PHE A 439 -2.14 -13.55 23.64
CA PHE A 439 -3.29 -13.40 22.75
C PHE A 439 -3.12 -14.28 21.49
N TYR A 440 -2.02 -14.13 20.75
CA TYR A 440 -1.72 -14.94 19.57
C TYR A 440 -1.05 -16.26 19.97
N LYS A 441 -1.82 -17.36 19.95
CA LYS A 441 -1.35 -18.68 20.38
C LYS A 441 -0.48 -19.37 19.35
N VAL A 442 -0.74 -19.11 18.07
CA VAL A 442 -0.04 -19.70 16.93
C VAL A 442 0.30 -18.61 15.94
N THR A 443 1.55 -18.54 15.52
CA THR A 443 1.97 -17.59 14.50
C THR A 443 2.69 -18.29 13.37
N VAL A 444 2.34 -17.95 12.14
CA VAL A 444 3.02 -18.36 10.91
C VAL A 444 3.54 -17.12 10.20
N ILE A 445 4.83 -17.12 9.90
CA ILE A 445 5.52 -16.00 9.24
C ILE A 445 6.22 -16.53 7.99
N HIS A 446 5.82 -15.98 6.85
CA HIS A 446 6.48 -16.23 5.58
C HIS A 446 7.43 -15.09 5.27
N CYS A 447 8.72 -15.34 5.29
CA CYS A 447 9.75 -14.40 4.94
C CYS A 447 9.83 -13.17 5.85
N LEU A 448 10.49 -13.34 6.97
CA LEU A 448 10.81 -12.22 7.86
C LEU A 448 11.71 -11.20 7.14
N MET A 449 11.20 -10.01 6.98
CA MET A 449 11.89 -8.88 6.39
C MET A 449 12.31 -7.92 7.50
N ASP A 450 13.61 -7.69 7.63
CA ASP A 450 14.15 -6.77 8.62
C ASP A 450 14.90 -5.63 7.90
N PRO A 451 14.46 -4.38 8.08
CA PRO A 451 15.05 -3.24 7.38
C PRO A 451 16.53 -3.03 7.64
N ARG A 452 17.08 -3.58 8.72
CA ARG A 452 18.53 -3.51 8.99
C ARG A 452 19.38 -4.20 7.94
N PHE A 453 18.82 -5.20 7.26
CA PHE A 453 19.52 -6.05 6.29
C PHE A 453 19.12 -5.75 4.85
N TRP A 454 18.26 -4.79 4.65
CA TRP A 454 17.89 -4.35 3.32
C TRP A 454 18.90 -3.35 2.81
N ASP A 455 19.09 -3.35 1.50
CA ASP A 455 19.71 -2.21 0.86
C ASP A 455 18.94 -0.96 1.32
N SER A 456 19.70 0.01 1.79
CA SER A 456 19.16 1.24 2.38
C SER A 456 18.11 1.94 1.52
N SER A 457 18.16 1.77 0.21
CA SER A 457 17.15 2.26 -0.73
C SER A 457 15.78 1.61 -0.56
N LEU A 458 15.71 0.33 -0.18
CA LEU A 458 14.45 -0.37 0.05
C LEU A 458 13.85 -0.07 1.42
N SER A 459 14.66 0.07 2.46
CA SER A 459 14.17 0.42 3.80
C SER A 459 13.47 1.77 3.82
N GLU A 460 13.92 2.69 2.98
CA GLU A 460 13.31 4.00 2.80
C GLU A 460 12.07 3.96 1.91
N ALA A 461 12.09 3.13 0.86
CA ALA A 461 10.92 2.90 0.01
C ALA A 461 9.75 2.33 0.81
N PHE A 462 10.02 1.55 1.87
CA PHE A 462 9.00 1.09 2.82
C PHE A 462 8.68 2.12 3.91
N GLU A 463 9.25 3.33 3.82
CA GLU A 463 9.02 4.41 4.79
C GLU A 463 9.24 3.95 6.24
N ILE A 464 10.14 3.02 6.43
CA ILE A 464 10.55 2.62 7.76
C ILE A 464 11.43 3.74 8.27
N SER A 465 10.90 4.53 9.18
CA SER A 465 11.59 5.68 9.77
C SER A 465 12.74 5.24 10.66
N MET A 466 13.76 4.73 10.04
CA MET A 466 15.07 4.65 10.66
C MET A 466 15.74 6.00 10.43
N SER A 467 15.56 6.93 11.35
CA SER A 467 16.41 8.11 11.34
C SER A 467 17.87 7.63 11.35
N PRO A 468 18.71 8.04 10.38
CA PRO A 468 20.11 7.65 10.39
C PRO A 468 20.84 8.10 11.67
N THR A 469 20.26 9.00 12.44
CA THR A 469 20.85 9.59 13.64
C THR A 469 20.22 9.10 14.96
N THR A 470 19.09 8.36 14.90
CA THR A 470 18.40 7.91 16.12
C THR A 470 17.99 6.45 15.94
N PRO A 471 18.58 5.50 16.68
CA PRO A 471 18.13 4.12 16.62
C PRO A 471 16.67 4.02 17.05
N PRO A 472 15.89 3.07 16.50
CA PRO A 472 14.51 2.88 16.91
C PRO A 472 14.46 2.60 18.42
N LYS A 473 13.52 3.21 19.12
CA LYS A 473 13.29 2.92 20.56
C LYS A 473 12.66 1.54 20.76
N THR A 474 12.06 0.99 19.72
CA THR A 474 11.54 -0.38 19.74
C THR A 474 12.70 -1.36 19.76
N PRO A 475 12.78 -2.26 20.74
CA PRO A 475 13.81 -3.30 20.77
C PRO A 475 13.69 -4.19 19.51
N TYR A 476 14.79 -4.77 19.10
CA TYR A 476 14.78 -5.69 17.95
C TYR A 476 14.05 -7.00 18.29
N PRO A 477 13.54 -7.75 17.30
CA PRO A 477 12.81 -9.00 17.56
C PRO A 477 13.60 -9.97 18.44
N GLU A 478 14.90 -10.09 18.22
CA GLU A 478 15.79 -10.94 19.00
C GLU A 478 15.90 -10.52 20.49
N ASP A 479 15.62 -9.27 20.81
CA ASP A 479 15.62 -8.76 22.19
C ASP A 479 14.27 -9.02 22.90
N CYS A 480 13.23 -9.44 22.16
CA CYS A 480 11.88 -9.64 22.67
C CYS A 480 11.53 -11.12 22.94
N VAL A 481 12.41 -12.06 22.64
CA VAL A 481 12.12 -13.50 22.66
C VAL A 481 11.78 -14.07 24.04
N ASP A 482 12.23 -13.43 25.12
CA ASP A 482 11.97 -13.94 26.48
C ASP A 482 10.49 -13.99 26.83
N ALA A 483 9.70 -13.04 26.32
CA ALA A 483 8.26 -12.96 26.55
C ALA A 483 7.47 -14.00 25.73
N PHE A 484 8.06 -14.57 24.69
CA PHE A 484 7.38 -15.48 23.79
C PHE A 484 6.96 -16.80 24.48
N ASN A 485 5.69 -17.16 24.32
CA ASN A 485 5.10 -18.38 24.91
C ASN A 485 4.06 -19.05 23.98
N GLY A 486 4.18 -18.85 22.66
CA GLY A 486 3.26 -19.37 21.65
C GLY A 486 3.86 -20.53 20.85
N LYS A 487 3.20 -20.85 19.74
CA LYS A 487 3.70 -21.68 18.65
C LYS A 487 4.10 -20.82 17.48
N LEU A 488 5.31 -21.00 16.97
CA LEU A 488 5.87 -20.19 15.89
C LEU A 488 6.38 -21.10 14.76
N LEU A 489 5.90 -20.84 13.55
CA LEU A 489 6.44 -21.40 12.32
C LEU A 489 7.07 -20.28 11.49
N LEU A 490 8.37 -20.38 11.27
CA LEU A 490 9.13 -19.49 10.37
C LEU A 490 9.34 -20.17 9.03
N MET A 491 8.99 -19.51 7.94
CA MET A 491 9.21 -20.03 6.58
C MET A 491 10.03 -19.05 5.76
N GLN A 492 11.04 -19.56 5.07
CA GLN A 492 11.97 -18.74 4.28
C GLN A 492 12.36 -19.42 2.97
N GLY A 493 12.28 -18.67 1.88
CA GLY A 493 12.92 -19.04 0.62
C GLY A 493 14.43 -18.75 0.67
N MET A 494 15.24 -19.70 0.21
CA MET A 494 16.70 -19.58 0.24
C MET A 494 17.26 -18.86 -1.00
N ASN A 495 16.54 -18.88 -2.11
CA ASN A 495 16.93 -18.22 -3.37
C ASN A 495 16.21 -16.87 -3.49
N ARG A 496 16.48 -15.96 -2.56
CA ARG A 496 15.73 -14.72 -2.45
C ARG A 496 16.65 -13.50 -2.46
N PHE A 497 16.13 -12.37 -2.98
CA PHE A 497 16.80 -11.09 -2.85
C PHE A 497 16.77 -10.53 -1.42
N ALA A 498 15.77 -10.91 -0.61
CA ALA A 498 15.72 -10.53 0.79
C ALA A 498 16.69 -11.37 1.63
N PRO A 499 17.52 -10.74 2.47
CA PRO A 499 18.51 -11.44 3.29
C PRO A 499 17.89 -12.46 4.24
N ILE A 500 18.53 -13.61 4.42
CA ILE A 500 18.11 -14.64 5.40
C ILE A 500 18.58 -14.33 6.83
N GLN A 501 19.47 -13.37 6.98
CA GLN A 501 20.08 -13.03 8.26
C GLN A 501 19.07 -12.73 9.38
N PRO A 502 17.95 -12.01 9.15
CA PRO A 502 16.95 -11.77 10.19
C PRO A 502 16.42 -13.08 10.81
N HIS A 503 16.17 -14.10 9.98
CA HIS A 503 15.72 -15.41 10.47
C HIS A 503 16.75 -16.07 11.36
N PHE A 504 18.02 -16.01 11.00
CA PHE A 504 19.08 -16.62 11.79
C PHE A 504 19.34 -15.86 13.09
N LEU A 505 19.24 -14.55 13.11
CA LEU A 505 19.35 -13.77 14.35
C LEU A 505 18.20 -14.10 15.31
N LEU A 506 16.98 -14.14 14.80
CA LEU A 506 15.81 -14.48 15.61
C LEU A 506 15.90 -15.93 16.13
N THR A 507 16.24 -16.90 15.27
CA THR A 507 16.35 -18.30 15.69
C THR A 507 17.47 -18.52 16.69
N ASP A 508 18.62 -17.85 16.54
CA ASP A 508 19.72 -17.89 17.53
C ASP A 508 19.25 -17.36 18.91
N ALA A 509 18.51 -16.26 18.92
CA ALA A 509 17.95 -15.71 20.15
C ALA A 509 16.92 -16.64 20.80
N LEU A 510 16.00 -17.22 20.01
CA LEU A 510 15.01 -18.19 20.49
C LEU A 510 15.69 -19.45 21.09
N ILE A 511 16.74 -19.97 20.44
CA ILE A 511 17.53 -21.10 20.95
C ILE A 511 18.20 -20.72 22.28
N LYS A 512 18.85 -19.56 22.38
CA LYS A 512 19.50 -19.09 23.60
C LYS A 512 18.51 -18.88 24.75
N ALA A 513 17.29 -18.43 24.44
CA ALA A 513 16.19 -18.28 25.39
C ALA A 513 15.46 -19.60 25.69
N ASN A 514 15.90 -20.73 25.13
CA ASN A 514 15.28 -22.06 25.26
C ASN A 514 13.79 -22.07 24.88
N LYS A 515 13.43 -21.39 23.76
CA LYS A 515 12.06 -21.32 23.21
C LYS A 515 11.89 -22.32 22.07
N ASP A 516 10.73 -22.97 22.03
CA ASP A 516 10.37 -23.87 20.95
C ASP A 516 9.83 -23.10 19.73
N PHE A 517 10.29 -23.47 18.54
CA PHE A 517 9.79 -22.97 17.27
C PHE A 517 10.01 -24.01 16.16
N ASP A 518 9.28 -23.88 15.06
CA ASP A 518 9.48 -24.64 13.84
C ASP A 518 10.00 -23.73 12.72
N MET A 519 10.83 -24.29 11.84
CA MET A 519 11.39 -23.56 10.70
C MET A 519 11.35 -24.39 9.43
N VAL A 520 10.92 -23.79 8.33
CA VAL A 520 10.97 -24.36 6.98
C VAL A 520 11.81 -23.46 6.09
N CYS A 521 12.88 -24.02 5.51
CA CYS A 521 13.67 -23.37 4.48
C CYS A 521 13.41 -24.06 3.13
N ASP A 522 12.92 -23.30 2.15
CA ASP A 522 12.66 -23.79 0.80
C ASP A 522 13.83 -23.36 -0.12
N PRO A 523 14.66 -24.32 -0.63
CA PRO A 523 15.85 -23.97 -1.40
C PRO A 523 15.58 -23.29 -2.73
N ASP A 524 14.44 -23.60 -3.36
CA ASP A 524 14.11 -23.15 -4.71
C ASP A 524 13.24 -21.88 -4.73
N LEU A 525 12.72 -21.49 -3.58
CA LEU A 525 11.78 -20.39 -3.51
C LEU A 525 12.49 -19.02 -3.53
N SER A 526 12.03 -18.13 -4.40
CA SER A 526 12.57 -16.77 -4.47
C SER A 526 11.74 -15.75 -3.70
N HIS A 527 10.44 -15.62 -3.94
CA HIS A 527 9.64 -14.52 -3.43
C HIS A 527 8.27 -14.93 -2.86
N ALA A 528 7.56 -15.81 -3.50
CA ALA A 528 6.22 -16.19 -3.09
C ALA A 528 6.22 -17.46 -2.24
N ILE A 529 5.13 -17.67 -1.51
CA ILE A 529 4.89 -18.93 -0.81
C ILE A 529 4.75 -20.06 -1.84
N SER A 530 5.56 -21.13 -1.73
CA SER A 530 5.34 -22.34 -2.52
C SER A 530 4.03 -23.04 -2.09
N THR A 531 3.48 -23.89 -2.96
CA THR A 531 2.35 -24.76 -2.59
C THR A 531 2.67 -25.63 -1.39
N TYR A 532 3.94 -26.04 -1.25
CA TYR A 532 4.41 -26.73 -0.05
C TYR A 532 4.36 -25.82 1.18
N GLY A 533 4.86 -24.60 1.09
CA GLY A 533 4.82 -23.62 2.18
C GLY A 533 3.39 -23.32 2.63
N GLN A 534 2.48 -23.07 1.69
CA GLN A 534 1.07 -22.84 2.00
C GLN A 534 0.42 -24.04 2.69
N ARG A 535 0.71 -25.25 2.24
CA ARG A 535 0.26 -26.45 2.94
C ARG A 535 0.81 -26.52 4.37
N ARG A 536 2.08 -26.20 4.58
CA ARG A 536 2.72 -26.21 5.91
C ARG A 536 2.10 -25.18 6.85
N GLU A 537 1.76 -24.00 6.34
CA GLU A 537 1.00 -23.00 7.08
C GLU A 537 -0.35 -23.57 7.53
N TRP A 538 -1.13 -24.10 6.59
CA TRP A 538 -2.46 -24.63 6.88
C TRP A 538 -2.40 -25.82 7.85
N ASP A 539 -1.48 -26.75 7.64
CA ASP A 539 -1.24 -27.88 8.54
C ASP A 539 -0.91 -27.41 9.96
N TYR A 540 -0.11 -26.33 10.08
CA TYR A 540 0.32 -25.79 11.36
C TYR A 540 -0.84 -25.12 12.12
N LEU A 541 -1.61 -24.31 11.44
CA LEU A 541 -2.79 -23.66 12.00
C LEU A 541 -3.86 -24.70 12.41
N VAL A 542 -4.16 -25.68 11.55
CA VAL A 542 -5.11 -26.76 11.85
C VAL A 542 -4.65 -27.58 13.06
N THR A 543 -3.37 -27.94 13.10
CA THR A 543 -2.82 -28.74 14.21
C THR A 543 -2.90 -27.99 15.54
N HIS A 544 -2.47 -26.75 15.58
CA HIS A 544 -2.25 -26.02 16.83
C HIS A 544 -3.44 -25.19 17.30
N LEU A 545 -4.36 -24.80 16.40
CA LEU A 545 -5.57 -24.06 16.81
C LEU A 545 -6.81 -24.95 16.91
N GLN A 546 -6.93 -25.96 16.02
CA GLN A 546 -8.08 -26.88 16.05
C GLN A 546 -7.79 -28.16 16.81
N GLY A 547 -6.51 -28.54 16.98
CA GLY A 547 -6.11 -29.82 17.57
C GLY A 547 -6.35 -31.01 16.63
N ASN A 548 -6.55 -30.77 15.33
CA ASN A 548 -6.81 -31.79 14.34
C ASN A 548 -5.50 -32.27 13.68
N GLU A 549 -5.48 -33.51 13.20
CA GLU A 549 -4.35 -34.05 12.44
C GLU A 549 -4.58 -33.83 10.94
N PRO A 550 -3.75 -32.99 10.27
CA PRO A 550 -3.90 -32.72 8.84
C PRO A 550 -3.61 -33.98 7.98
N PRO A 551 -4.13 -34.05 6.75
CA PRO A 551 -3.81 -35.13 5.82
C PRO A 551 -2.31 -35.19 5.52
N LYS A 552 -1.70 -36.37 5.62
CA LYS A 552 -0.27 -36.55 5.32
C LYS A 552 -0.04 -36.52 3.81
N GLN A 553 1.06 -35.89 3.40
CA GLN A 553 1.51 -35.84 2.00
C GLN A 553 0.47 -35.28 1.01
N PHE A 554 -0.40 -34.39 1.49
CA PHE A 554 -1.37 -33.70 0.64
C PHE A 554 -0.65 -32.74 -0.32
N HIS A 555 -1.07 -32.75 -1.60
CA HIS A 555 -0.58 -31.83 -2.61
C HIS A 555 -1.63 -30.77 -2.89
N LEU A 556 -1.30 -29.51 -2.63
CA LEU A 556 -2.12 -28.40 -3.06
C LEU A 556 -1.89 -28.13 -4.55
N THR A 557 -2.98 -27.97 -5.28
CA THR A 557 -2.94 -27.43 -6.64
C THR A 557 -3.35 -25.97 -6.56
N ARG A 558 -2.43 -25.07 -6.84
CA ARG A 558 -2.78 -23.64 -6.88
C ARG A 558 -3.61 -23.34 -8.11
N SER A 559 -4.70 -22.59 -7.94
CA SER A 559 -5.35 -21.92 -9.06
C SER A 559 -4.42 -20.93 -9.77
N VAL A 560 -3.39 -20.46 -9.08
CA VAL A 560 -2.33 -19.56 -9.59
C VAL A 560 -1.44 -20.26 -10.62
N ASP A 561 -1.21 -21.57 -10.49
CA ASP A 561 -0.49 -22.36 -11.50
C ASP A 561 -1.29 -22.42 -12.83
N LEU A 562 -2.58 -22.10 -12.79
CA LEU A 562 -3.43 -21.99 -13.96
C LEU A 562 -3.37 -20.62 -14.64
N ILE A 563 -2.82 -19.60 -13.98
CA ILE A 563 -2.68 -18.23 -14.53
C ILE A 563 -1.24 -17.91 -14.96
N GLY A 564 -0.31 -18.86 -14.89
CA GLY A 564 1.02 -18.73 -15.48
C GLY A 564 1.93 -17.71 -14.77
N TRP A 565 2.11 -17.84 -13.48
CA TRP A 565 3.12 -17.10 -12.69
C TRP A 565 4.48 -17.73 -12.75
#